data_2e68d437a00d9ec339945fd0fcd9e42d
#
_entry.id   2e68d437a00d9ec339945fd0fcd9e42d
#
_cell.length_a   1.000
_cell.length_b   1.000
_cell.length_c   1.000
_cell.angle_alpha   90.00
_cell.angle_beta   90.00
_cell.angle_gamma   90.00
#
_symmetry.space_group_name_H-M   'P 1'
#
loop_
_entity.id
_entity.type
_entity.pdbx_description
1 polymer ?
#
loop_
_entity_poly.entity_id
_entity_poly.type
_entity_poly.pdbx_seq_one_letter_code
_entity_poly.pdbx_strand_id
1 'polypeptide(L)'
;MDYISKSGTLTPPQKMNQLIIDNFGQNFDVKKPKVIIVGLCGGQGGGKTKLSKILCKNIPNSAIIEERSYFKTMTLQRKLSYEIEPLFDEIGGYSKDRKLLMVGLSNPSSYDYEKLYQNLKSLKEGKDISVRIFSEDKGNYTGEEVTIKTTETFLIILEGYFLFRDKNVRDLIDLKIYVEIDDDIRLSRLLLNENKFLNNDSLAIKNFFMIYKNYIKTSYEQYIEPTKHEARIILPNYTVRDDEVIDGDETFESLVLMLKSIVKSRNSDYKDKAHPSNK
;
A
#
# COMPACT_ATOMS: atom_id res chain seq x y z
N MET A 1 -26.99 -19.97 19.17
CA MET A 1 -26.21 -21.15 19.63
C MET A 1 -24.76 -20.78 19.53
N ASP A 2 -24.16 -20.60 20.71
CA ASP A 2 -22.80 -20.06 20.83
C ASP A 2 -21.76 -21.12 20.45
N TYR A 3 -21.01 -20.87 19.38
CA TYR A 3 -19.84 -21.68 19.05
C TYR A 3 -18.64 -21.22 19.90
N ILE A 4 -18.57 -21.68 21.12
CA ILE A 4 -17.33 -21.64 21.92
C ILE A 4 -16.50 -22.85 21.51
N SER A 5 -15.38 -22.63 20.80
CA SER A 5 -14.44 -23.71 20.53
C SER A 5 -13.78 -24.14 21.85
N LYS A 6 -13.77 -25.43 22.14
CA LYS A 6 -13.25 -26.05 23.36
C LYS A 6 -11.72 -25.90 23.58
N SER A 7 -11.01 -25.11 22.76
CA SER A 7 -9.55 -24.96 22.81
C SER A 7 -9.06 -23.65 23.44
N GLY A 8 -9.94 -22.78 23.91
CA GLY A 8 -9.55 -21.48 24.48
C GLY A 8 -8.87 -20.49 23.51
N THR A 9 -8.68 -20.88 22.27
CA THR A 9 -8.13 -20.00 21.23
C THR A 9 -9.27 -19.28 20.52
N LEU A 10 -9.17 -17.94 20.47
CA LEU A 10 -10.13 -17.11 19.75
C LEU A 10 -10.19 -17.51 18.26
N THR A 11 -11.39 -17.57 17.71
CA THR A 11 -11.58 -17.71 16.25
C THR A 11 -11.02 -16.49 15.50
N PRO A 12 -10.72 -16.59 14.19
CA PRO A 12 -10.25 -15.44 13.41
C PRO A 12 -11.10 -14.18 13.56
N PRO A 13 -12.45 -14.22 13.51
CA PRO A 13 -13.29 -13.06 13.80
C PRO A 13 -13.16 -12.54 15.24
N GLN A 14 -13.02 -13.42 16.22
CA GLN A 14 -12.84 -13.02 17.62
C GLN A 14 -11.46 -12.39 17.85
N LYS A 15 -10.40 -12.93 17.24
CA LYS A 15 -9.07 -12.31 17.25
C LYS A 15 -9.08 -10.93 16.63
N MET A 16 -9.80 -10.77 15.51
CA MET A 16 -9.96 -9.48 14.85
C MET A 16 -10.75 -8.50 15.72
N ASN A 17 -11.85 -8.93 16.35
CA ASN A 17 -12.61 -8.10 17.28
C ASN A 17 -11.77 -7.71 18.50
N GLN A 18 -10.96 -8.63 19.05
CA GLN A 18 -10.04 -8.32 20.15
C GLN A 18 -8.98 -7.31 19.71
N LEU A 19 -8.44 -7.45 18.50
CA LEU A 19 -7.54 -6.48 17.88
C LEU A 19 -8.17 -5.08 17.74
N ILE A 20 -9.46 -5.00 17.41
CA ILE A 20 -10.23 -3.76 17.37
C ILE A 20 -10.28 -3.13 18.77
N ILE A 21 -10.68 -3.92 19.77
CA ILE A 21 -10.79 -3.46 21.16
C ILE A 21 -9.42 -2.99 21.68
N ASP A 22 -8.37 -3.76 21.45
CA ASP A 22 -7.02 -3.47 21.94
C ASP A 22 -6.38 -2.23 21.31
N ASN A 23 -6.69 -1.96 20.03
CA ASN A 23 -6.10 -0.82 19.31
C ASN A 23 -6.99 0.44 19.31
N PHE A 24 -8.30 0.27 19.38
CA PHE A 24 -9.27 1.35 19.20
C PHE A 24 -10.31 1.44 20.32
N GLY A 25 -10.34 0.48 21.24
CA GLY A 25 -11.51 0.21 22.10
C GLY A 25 -11.56 0.86 23.47
N GLN A 26 -10.52 1.50 24.01
CA GLN A 26 -10.60 2.07 25.37
C GLN A 26 -10.16 3.53 25.52
N ASN A 27 -9.57 4.15 24.50
CA ASN A 27 -9.14 5.53 24.57
C ASN A 27 -9.33 6.26 23.24
N PHE A 28 -10.58 6.42 22.80
CA PHE A 28 -10.91 7.42 21.79
C PHE A 28 -10.90 8.81 22.45
N ASP A 29 -9.68 9.31 22.68
CA ASP A 29 -9.50 10.67 23.14
C ASP A 29 -10.04 11.63 22.05
N VAL A 30 -10.88 12.55 22.46
CA VAL A 30 -11.49 13.61 21.63
C VAL A 30 -10.44 14.48 20.93
N LYS A 31 -9.16 14.38 21.34
CA LYS A 31 -8.00 15.05 20.72
C LYS A 31 -7.32 14.26 19.60
N LYS A 32 -7.76 13.05 19.25
CA LYS A 32 -7.12 12.26 18.17
C LYS A 32 -7.36 12.86 16.79
N PRO A 33 -6.39 12.69 15.86
CA PRO A 33 -6.48 13.23 14.51
C PRO A 33 -7.74 12.76 13.77
N LYS A 34 -8.29 13.62 12.92
CA LYS A 34 -9.51 13.33 12.15
C LYS A 34 -9.35 12.13 11.21
N VAL A 35 -8.15 11.93 10.67
CA VAL A 35 -7.85 10.94 9.64
C VAL A 35 -7.10 9.77 10.25
N ILE A 36 -7.55 8.55 9.92
CA ILE A 36 -6.87 7.28 10.23
C ILE A 36 -6.09 6.83 9.02
N ILE A 37 -4.85 6.40 9.22
CA ILE A 37 -3.96 5.92 8.16
C ILE A 37 -3.77 4.41 8.32
N VAL A 38 -4.20 3.66 7.30
CA VAL A 38 -3.97 2.22 7.18
C VAL A 38 -2.88 2.01 6.15
N GLY A 39 -1.75 1.44 6.55
CA GLY A 39 -0.64 1.13 5.66
C GLY A 39 -0.72 -0.30 5.12
N LEU A 40 -0.73 -0.44 3.80
CA LEU A 40 -0.61 -1.72 3.08
C LEU A 40 0.82 -1.85 2.54
N CYS A 41 1.66 -2.62 3.20
CA CYS A 41 3.04 -2.89 2.78
C CYS A 41 3.19 -4.33 2.27
N GLY A 42 4.18 -4.59 1.43
CA GLY A 42 4.46 -5.93 0.90
C GLY A 42 5.19 -5.89 -0.44
N GLY A 43 5.61 -7.03 -0.95
CA GLY A 43 6.40 -7.15 -2.18
C GLY A 43 5.69 -6.68 -3.45
N GLN A 44 6.47 -6.37 -4.48
CA GLN A 44 5.96 -6.13 -5.83
C GLN A 44 5.24 -7.41 -6.33
N GLY A 45 4.16 -7.25 -7.10
CA GLY A 45 3.31 -8.39 -7.51
C GLY A 45 2.38 -8.90 -6.39
N GLY A 46 2.44 -8.36 -5.17
CA GLY A 46 1.62 -8.77 -4.03
C GLY A 46 0.14 -8.39 -4.11
N GLY A 47 -0.28 -7.59 -5.10
CA GLY A 47 -1.69 -7.20 -5.31
C GLY A 47 -2.19 -6.06 -4.41
N LYS A 48 -1.29 -5.31 -3.76
CA LYS A 48 -1.64 -4.19 -2.87
C LYS A 48 -2.55 -3.15 -3.53
N THR A 49 -2.21 -2.70 -4.73
CA THR A 49 -2.99 -1.69 -5.47
C THR A 49 -4.42 -2.17 -5.77
N LYS A 50 -4.60 -3.45 -6.03
CA LYS A 50 -5.91 -4.04 -6.23
C LYS A 50 -6.68 -4.07 -4.93
N LEU A 51 -6.01 -4.54 -3.86
CA LEU A 51 -6.56 -4.58 -2.52
C LEU A 51 -6.97 -3.19 -2.01
N SER A 52 -6.12 -2.17 -2.20
CA SER A 52 -6.45 -0.80 -1.79
C SER A 52 -7.69 -0.25 -2.52
N LYS A 53 -7.83 -0.52 -3.81
CA LYS A 53 -9.01 -0.14 -4.60
C LYS A 53 -10.28 -0.83 -4.11
N ILE A 54 -10.21 -2.13 -3.81
CA ILE A 54 -11.35 -2.90 -3.28
C ILE A 54 -11.75 -2.37 -1.90
N LEU A 55 -10.78 -2.13 -1.01
CA LEU A 55 -11.04 -1.54 0.30
C LEU A 55 -11.69 -0.16 0.17
N CYS A 56 -11.14 0.71 -0.68
CA CYS A 56 -11.68 2.06 -0.89
C CYS A 56 -13.11 2.03 -1.44
N LYS A 57 -13.40 1.11 -2.37
CA LYS A 57 -14.77 0.91 -2.91
C LYS A 57 -15.76 0.47 -1.83
N ASN A 58 -15.32 -0.32 -0.87
CA ASN A 58 -16.17 -0.87 0.19
C ASN A 58 -16.31 0.03 1.41
N ILE A 59 -15.40 0.98 1.62
CA ILE A 59 -15.34 1.81 2.82
C ILE A 59 -15.62 3.27 2.44
N PRO A 60 -16.77 3.83 2.84
CA PRO A 60 -17.10 5.22 2.52
C PRO A 60 -16.12 6.18 3.21
N ASN A 61 -15.97 7.38 2.66
CA ASN A 61 -15.09 8.42 3.20
C ASN A 61 -13.62 7.97 3.34
N SER A 62 -13.18 7.13 2.41
CA SER A 62 -11.78 6.69 2.31
C SER A 62 -11.12 7.22 1.03
N ALA A 63 -9.80 7.38 1.08
CA ALA A 63 -8.98 7.74 -0.06
C ALA A 63 -7.69 6.90 -0.10
N ILE A 64 -7.12 6.75 -1.29
CA ILE A 64 -5.87 6.01 -1.51
C ILE A 64 -4.73 7.00 -1.70
N ILE A 65 -3.61 6.73 -1.03
CA ILE A 65 -2.31 7.35 -1.32
C ILE A 65 -1.36 6.23 -1.73
N GLU A 66 -0.79 6.35 -2.92
CA GLU A 66 0.22 5.42 -3.41
C GLU A 66 1.61 5.97 -3.11
N GLU A 67 2.51 5.13 -2.56
CA GLU A 67 3.92 5.51 -2.35
C GLU A 67 4.57 6.00 -3.64
N ARG A 68 4.15 5.46 -4.80
CA ARG A 68 4.61 5.88 -6.14
C ARG A 68 4.34 7.35 -6.46
N SER A 69 3.37 7.97 -5.80
CA SER A 69 3.11 9.41 -5.92
C SER A 69 4.26 10.28 -5.39
N TYR A 70 5.21 9.68 -4.70
CA TYR A 70 6.42 10.32 -4.16
C TYR A 70 7.71 9.84 -4.85
N PHE A 71 7.59 9.19 -6.00
CA PHE A 71 8.73 8.70 -6.76
C PHE A 71 9.52 9.86 -7.40
N LYS A 72 10.85 9.84 -7.26
CA LYS A 72 11.76 10.87 -7.82
C LYS A 72 12.08 10.54 -9.28
N THR A 73 11.29 11.03 -10.23
CA THR A 73 11.32 10.57 -11.62
C THR A 73 12.61 10.85 -12.39
N MET A 74 13.03 12.09 -12.53
CA MET A 74 14.02 12.45 -13.56
C MET A 74 15.48 12.44 -13.08
N THR A 75 15.74 12.93 -11.87
CA THR A 75 17.11 13.07 -11.37
C THR A 75 17.71 11.70 -11.01
N LEU A 76 16.87 10.79 -10.54
CA LEU A 76 17.28 9.45 -10.12
C LEU A 76 17.45 8.53 -11.31
N GLN A 77 16.58 8.60 -12.32
CA GLN A 77 16.73 7.83 -13.56
C GLN A 77 18.07 8.11 -14.23
N ARG A 78 18.50 9.38 -14.26
CA ARG A 78 19.84 9.75 -14.77
C ARG A 78 20.97 9.18 -13.91
N LYS A 79 20.86 9.28 -12.59
CA LYS A 79 21.90 8.77 -11.68
C LYS A 79 21.98 7.24 -11.73
N LEU A 80 20.85 6.57 -11.74
CA LEU A 80 20.78 5.10 -11.90
C LEU A 80 21.24 4.67 -13.29
N SER A 81 21.05 5.48 -14.36
CA SER A 81 21.51 5.11 -15.68
C SER A 81 23.02 4.95 -15.74
N TYR A 82 23.81 5.82 -15.08
CA TYR A 82 25.27 5.69 -15.03
C TYR A 82 25.75 4.43 -14.27
N GLU A 83 25.00 4.01 -13.23
CA GLU A 83 25.36 2.83 -12.43
C GLU A 83 24.93 1.51 -13.10
N ILE A 84 23.88 1.54 -13.90
CA ILE A 84 23.20 0.36 -14.44
C ILE A 84 23.44 0.20 -15.94
N GLU A 85 23.79 1.27 -16.65
CA GLU A 85 24.03 1.30 -18.09
C GLU A 85 25.01 0.20 -18.57
N PRO A 86 26.13 -0.06 -17.89
CA PRO A 86 27.04 -1.14 -18.27
C PRO A 86 26.40 -2.53 -18.24
N LEU A 87 25.34 -2.71 -17.47
CA LEU A 87 24.64 -4.01 -17.33
C LEU A 87 23.59 -4.23 -18.44
N PHE A 88 23.23 -3.17 -19.18
CA PHE A 88 22.14 -3.19 -20.16
C PHE A 88 22.56 -2.93 -21.60
N ASP A 89 23.80 -2.46 -21.87
CA ASP A 89 24.25 -2.12 -23.24
C ASP A 89 24.34 -3.31 -24.18
N GLU A 90 24.47 -4.53 -23.66
CA GLU A 90 24.55 -5.75 -24.47
C GLU A 90 23.21 -6.42 -24.71
N ILE A 91 22.07 -5.87 -24.23
CA ILE A 91 20.85 -6.62 -24.13
C ILE A 91 19.69 -5.88 -24.81
N GLY A 92 19.49 -6.12 -26.10
CA GLY A 92 18.33 -5.67 -26.88
C GLY A 92 16.98 -6.19 -26.33
N GLY A 93 15.87 -5.78 -26.93
CA GLY A 93 14.55 -6.38 -26.74
C GLY A 93 13.66 -5.79 -25.64
N TYR A 94 14.19 -5.14 -24.62
CA TYR A 94 13.43 -4.52 -23.53
C TYR A 94 13.81 -3.04 -23.37
N SER A 95 12.83 -2.13 -23.42
CA SER A 95 13.08 -0.69 -23.41
C SER A 95 13.97 -0.26 -22.23
N LYS A 96 14.99 0.56 -22.50
CA LYS A 96 15.88 1.13 -21.47
C LYS A 96 15.09 1.85 -20.38
N ASP A 97 14.11 2.66 -20.76
CA ASP A 97 13.29 3.42 -19.82
C ASP A 97 12.49 2.49 -18.90
N ARG A 98 11.95 1.40 -19.44
CA ARG A 98 11.20 0.43 -18.64
C ARG A 98 12.11 -0.31 -17.65
N LYS A 99 13.32 -0.68 -18.06
CA LYS A 99 14.34 -1.31 -17.19
C LYS A 99 14.70 -0.38 -16.03
N LEU A 100 15.01 0.89 -16.35
CA LEU A 100 15.34 1.91 -15.34
C LEU A 100 14.19 2.17 -14.38
N LEU A 101 12.96 2.16 -14.87
CA LEU A 101 11.78 2.30 -14.03
C LEU A 101 11.66 1.14 -13.04
N MET A 102 11.74 -0.10 -13.49
CA MET A 102 11.63 -1.28 -12.62
C MET A 102 12.71 -1.29 -11.53
N VAL A 103 13.95 -0.98 -11.90
CA VAL A 103 15.05 -0.84 -10.94
C VAL A 103 14.80 0.31 -9.97
N GLY A 104 14.38 1.44 -10.48
CA GLY A 104 14.05 2.62 -9.66
C GLY A 104 12.94 2.33 -8.66
N LEU A 105 11.85 1.71 -9.09
CA LEU A 105 10.75 1.31 -8.22
C LEU A 105 11.16 0.31 -7.14
N SER A 106 12.25 -0.42 -7.38
CA SER A 106 12.81 -1.38 -6.43
C SER A 106 13.83 -0.78 -5.46
N ASN A 107 14.09 0.54 -5.53
CA ASN A 107 15.07 1.20 -4.68
C ASN A 107 14.38 2.18 -3.71
N PRO A 108 14.50 1.98 -2.38
CA PRO A 108 13.87 2.88 -1.41
C PRO A 108 14.39 4.33 -1.49
N SER A 109 15.62 4.56 -1.94
CA SER A 109 16.16 5.93 -2.13
C SER A 109 15.50 6.70 -3.28
N SER A 110 14.75 6.00 -4.13
CA SER A 110 13.98 6.58 -5.23
C SER A 110 12.74 7.34 -4.78
N TYR A 111 12.39 7.28 -3.50
CA TYR A 111 11.18 7.90 -2.99
C TYR A 111 11.49 9.10 -2.09
N ASP A 112 10.60 10.08 -2.12
CA ASP A 112 10.66 11.28 -1.29
C ASP A 112 9.86 11.04 0.00
N TYR A 113 10.49 10.37 0.96
CA TYR A 113 9.85 10.06 2.26
C TYR A 113 9.64 11.30 3.12
N GLU A 114 10.46 12.33 2.95
CA GLU A 114 10.24 13.60 3.67
C GLU A 114 8.91 14.23 3.23
N LYS A 115 8.68 14.32 1.91
CA LYS A 115 7.41 14.83 1.39
C LYS A 115 6.22 13.94 1.78
N LEU A 116 6.38 12.62 1.72
CA LEU A 116 5.34 11.68 2.19
C LEU A 116 5.02 11.92 3.66
N TYR A 117 6.03 11.99 4.51
CA TYR A 117 5.88 12.26 5.94
C TYR A 117 5.13 13.57 6.20
N GLN A 118 5.53 14.68 5.54
CA GLN A 118 4.88 15.98 5.70
C GLN A 118 3.40 15.95 5.27
N ASN A 119 3.07 15.26 4.20
CA ASN A 119 1.69 15.08 3.76
C ASN A 119 0.87 14.27 4.77
N LEU A 120 1.39 13.15 5.27
CA LEU A 120 0.71 12.33 6.28
C LEU A 120 0.51 13.11 7.59
N LYS A 121 1.51 13.88 8.01
CA LYS A 121 1.42 14.76 9.18
C LYS A 121 0.34 15.82 8.99
N SER A 122 0.29 16.46 7.83
CA SER A 122 -0.75 17.44 7.49
C SER A 122 -2.16 16.85 7.59
N LEU A 123 -2.37 15.65 7.06
CA LEU A 123 -3.64 14.93 7.19
C LEU A 123 -3.99 14.66 8.66
N LYS A 124 -3.03 14.24 9.48
CA LYS A 124 -3.22 14.04 10.92
C LYS A 124 -3.60 15.33 11.66
N GLU A 125 -3.11 16.46 11.19
CA GLU A 125 -3.44 17.80 11.69
C GLU A 125 -4.77 18.35 11.15
N GLY A 126 -5.45 17.60 10.27
CA GLY A 126 -6.71 18.01 9.65
C GLY A 126 -6.56 19.01 8.52
N LYS A 127 -5.39 19.05 7.87
CA LYS A 127 -5.09 19.90 6.71
C LYS A 127 -5.23 19.08 5.43
N ASP A 128 -5.82 19.68 4.42
CA ASP A 128 -5.94 19.08 3.09
C ASP A 128 -4.58 18.99 2.41
N ILE A 129 -4.42 18.00 1.54
CA ILE A 129 -3.19 17.81 0.76
C ILE A 129 -3.52 17.58 -0.70
N SER A 130 -2.55 17.87 -1.59
CA SER A 130 -2.59 17.48 -2.99
C SER A 130 -1.52 16.44 -3.28
N VAL A 131 -1.89 15.39 -4.00
CA VAL A 131 -1.04 14.25 -4.33
C VAL A 131 -1.00 14.07 -5.83
N ARG A 132 0.19 14.02 -6.42
CA ARG A 132 0.40 13.80 -7.85
C ARG A 132 0.08 12.36 -8.23
N ILE A 133 -0.50 12.15 -9.41
CA ILE A 133 -0.78 10.82 -9.94
C ILE A 133 0.42 10.34 -10.75
N PHE A 134 0.98 9.19 -10.35
CA PHE A 134 2.05 8.50 -11.07
C PHE A 134 1.49 7.42 -11.98
N SER A 135 1.89 7.40 -13.24
CA SER A 135 1.56 6.35 -14.21
C SER A 135 2.75 5.40 -14.37
N GLU A 136 2.58 4.17 -13.92
CA GLU A 136 3.61 3.13 -14.08
C GLU A 136 3.83 2.75 -15.54
N ASP A 137 2.78 2.81 -16.37
CA ASP A 137 2.88 2.54 -17.80
C ASP A 137 3.72 3.59 -18.54
N LYS A 138 3.57 4.87 -18.15
CA LYS A 138 4.35 5.97 -18.71
C LYS A 138 5.71 6.15 -18.02
N GLY A 139 5.90 5.52 -16.85
CA GLY A 139 7.09 5.72 -16.01
C GLY A 139 7.24 7.15 -15.48
N ASN A 140 6.15 7.92 -15.45
CA ASN A 140 6.18 9.33 -15.09
C ASN A 140 4.85 9.79 -14.49
N TYR A 141 4.82 11.02 -13.96
CA TYR A 141 3.58 11.65 -13.51
C TYR A 141 2.67 11.99 -14.70
N THR A 142 1.35 11.87 -14.47
CA THR A 142 0.33 12.19 -15.50
C THR A 142 0.18 13.69 -15.74
N GLY A 143 0.63 14.51 -14.81
CA GLY A 143 0.36 15.97 -14.77
C GLY A 143 -0.88 16.32 -13.95
N GLU A 144 -1.65 15.33 -13.51
CA GLU A 144 -2.84 15.51 -12.68
C GLU A 144 -2.50 15.36 -11.19
N GLU A 145 -3.29 16.02 -10.34
CA GLU A 145 -3.22 15.91 -8.89
C GLU A 145 -4.61 15.59 -8.31
N VAL A 146 -4.62 14.85 -7.23
CA VAL A 146 -5.82 14.56 -6.43
C VAL A 146 -5.73 15.29 -5.11
N THR A 147 -6.73 16.12 -4.81
CA THR A 147 -6.85 16.78 -3.51
C THR A 147 -7.60 15.86 -2.53
N ILE A 148 -6.97 15.56 -1.41
CA ILE A 148 -7.58 14.81 -0.30
C ILE A 148 -8.03 15.82 0.75
N LYS A 149 -9.36 15.92 0.91
CA LYS A 149 -9.99 16.83 1.87
C LYS A 149 -10.29 16.12 3.18
N THR A 150 -9.73 16.60 4.26
CA THR A 150 -9.92 16.03 5.61
C THR A 150 -11.32 16.22 6.17
N THR A 151 -12.14 17.08 5.56
CA THR A 151 -13.58 17.22 5.89
C THR A 151 -14.44 16.10 5.30
N GLU A 152 -13.97 15.44 4.24
CA GLU A 152 -14.69 14.41 3.51
C GLU A 152 -14.07 13.02 3.70
N THR A 153 -12.79 12.96 4.13
CA THR A 153 -12.00 11.72 4.22
C THR A 153 -11.66 11.41 5.68
N PHE A 154 -12.03 10.24 6.15
CA PHE A 154 -11.73 9.76 7.50
C PHE A 154 -10.73 8.61 7.53
N LEU A 155 -10.54 7.93 6.40
CA LEU A 155 -9.62 6.82 6.26
C LEU A 155 -8.70 7.03 5.06
N ILE A 156 -7.40 6.93 5.27
CA ILE A 156 -6.40 6.86 4.21
C ILE A 156 -5.89 5.43 4.11
N ILE A 157 -5.95 4.87 2.92
CA ILE A 157 -5.28 3.62 2.57
C ILE A 157 -3.97 4.01 1.89
N LEU A 158 -2.88 3.93 2.66
CA LEU A 158 -1.52 4.19 2.17
C LEU A 158 -0.93 2.88 1.68
N GLU A 159 -0.67 2.74 0.37
CA GLU A 159 -0.08 1.54 -0.18
C GLU A 159 1.35 1.78 -0.68
N GLY A 160 2.23 0.81 -0.48
CA GLY A 160 3.60 0.90 -0.95
C GLY A 160 4.46 -0.33 -0.67
N TYR A 161 5.71 -0.24 -1.09
CA TYR A 161 6.70 -1.32 -0.91
C TYR A 161 7.52 -1.14 0.37
N PHE A 162 7.89 0.11 0.70
CA PHE A 162 8.87 0.42 1.73
C PHE A 162 8.29 1.21 2.92
N LEU A 163 6.97 1.29 3.03
CA LEU A 163 6.25 2.12 4.02
C LEU A 163 6.69 1.86 5.46
N PHE A 164 7.04 0.62 5.79
CA PHE A 164 7.42 0.26 7.15
C PHE A 164 8.92 0.39 7.41
N ARG A 165 9.71 0.72 6.37
CA ARG A 165 11.15 0.93 6.49
C ARG A 165 11.49 2.30 7.07
N ASP A 166 10.84 3.36 6.61
CA ASP A 166 11.05 4.71 7.13
C ASP A 166 10.31 4.89 8.46
N LYS A 167 11.07 5.19 9.52
CA LYS A 167 10.52 5.29 10.87
C LYS A 167 9.49 6.40 11.00
N ASN A 168 9.75 7.58 10.40
CA ASN A 168 8.87 8.73 10.53
C ASN A 168 7.52 8.47 9.85
N VAL A 169 7.53 7.89 8.64
CA VAL A 169 6.32 7.48 7.93
C VAL A 169 5.59 6.37 8.70
N ARG A 170 6.33 5.34 9.13
CA ARG A 170 5.78 4.18 9.86
C ARG A 170 5.06 4.58 11.16
N ASP A 171 5.59 5.54 11.90
CA ASP A 171 5.03 5.99 13.18
C ASP A 171 3.70 6.77 12.99
N LEU A 172 3.43 7.30 11.80
CA LEU A 172 2.14 7.93 11.48
C LEU A 172 1.05 6.95 11.04
N ILE A 173 1.41 5.69 10.74
CA ILE A 173 0.46 4.66 10.32
C ILE A 173 -0.21 4.05 11.56
N ASP A 174 -1.54 4.21 11.65
CA ASP A 174 -2.33 3.70 12.79
C ASP A 174 -2.53 2.19 12.74
N LEU A 175 -2.73 1.64 11.55
CA LEU A 175 -2.87 0.20 11.33
C LEU A 175 -1.93 -0.25 10.22
N LYS A 176 -1.00 -1.13 10.57
CA LYS A 176 0.00 -1.68 9.65
C LYS A 176 -0.43 -3.07 9.21
N ILE A 177 -0.62 -3.25 7.90
CA ILE A 177 -1.01 -4.51 7.27
C ILE A 177 0.10 -4.91 6.30
N TYR A 178 0.66 -6.09 6.48
CA TYR A 178 1.59 -6.67 5.52
C TYR A 178 0.84 -7.64 4.62
N VAL A 179 0.87 -7.37 3.32
CA VAL A 179 0.25 -8.21 2.29
C VAL A 179 1.25 -9.29 1.90
N GLU A 180 0.95 -10.52 2.29
CA GLU A 180 1.79 -11.68 2.10
C GLU A 180 1.31 -12.53 0.94
N ILE A 181 2.25 -13.02 0.16
CA ILE A 181 2.01 -13.98 -0.92
C ILE A 181 3.34 -14.64 -1.31
N ASP A 182 3.29 -15.85 -1.81
CA ASP A 182 4.45 -16.63 -2.20
C ASP A 182 5.22 -15.98 -3.36
N ASP A 183 6.53 -16.16 -3.36
CA ASP A 183 7.45 -15.51 -4.31
C ASP A 183 7.21 -15.92 -5.76
N ASP A 184 6.85 -17.17 -6.01
CA ASP A 184 6.53 -17.69 -7.34
C ASP A 184 5.24 -17.07 -7.90
N ILE A 185 4.23 -16.86 -7.06
CA ILE A 185 3.00 -16.17 -7.45
C ILE A 185 3.28 -14.69 -7.72
N ARG A 186 4.12 -14.02 -6.92
CA ARG A 186 4.54 -12.64 -7.17
C ARG A 186 5.27 -12.51 -8.50
N LEU A 187 6.23 -13.42 -8.75
CA LEU A 187 6.98 -13.48 -10.01
C LEU A 187 6.06 -13.67 -11.20
N SER A 188 5.13 -14.63 -11.12
CA SER A 188 4.14 -14.90 -12.17
C SER A 188 3.29 -13.67 -12.48
N ARG A 189 2.78 -12.98 -11.46
CA ARG A 189 2.00 -11.75 -11.62
C ARG A 189 2.81 -10.61 -12.23
N LEU A 190 4.07 -10.45 -11.81
CA LEU A 190 4.96 -9.45 -12.38
C LEU A 190 5.23 -9.71 -13.85
N LEU A 191 5.51 -10.97 -14.21
CA LEU A 191 5.74 -11.35 -15.62
C LEU A 191 4.51 -11.08 -16.48
N LEU A 192 3.32 -11.43 -16.00
CA LEU A 192 2.07 -11.16 -16.71
C LEU A 192 1.81 -9.66 -16.89
N ASN A 193 2.07 -8.84 -15.87
CA ASN A 193 1.94 -7.40 -15.95
C ASN A 193 2.93 -6.77 -16.93
N GLU A 194 4.14 -7.34 -17.03
CA GLU A 194 5.18 -6.87 -17.94
C GLU A 194 5.02 -7.41 -19.38
N ASN A 195 4.17 -8.40 -19.61
CA ASN A 195 4.04 -9.08 -20.90
C ASN A 195 3.80 -8.12 -22.08
N LYS A 196 3.02 -7.05 -21.87
CA LYS A 196 2.78 -6.01 -22.87
C LYS A 196 4.04 -5.25 -23.34
N PHE A 197 5.11 -5.25 -22.51
CA PHE A 197 6.40 -4.63 -22.84
C PHE A 197 7.43 -5.65 -23.33
N LEU A 198 7.20 -6.94 -23.12
CA LEU A 198 8.11 -8.01 -23.50
C LEU A 198 7.90 -8.48 -24.95
N ASN A 199 6.72 -8.25 -25.54
CA ASN A 199 6.37 -8.56 -26.92
C ASN A 199 6.71 -10.00 -27.37
N ASN A 200 6.66 -10.98 -26.44
CA ASN A 200 7.10 -12.37 -26.67
C ASN A 200 8.56 -12.51 -27.13
N ASP A 201 9.39 -11.50 -26.90
CA ASP A 201 10.82 -11.53 -27.23
C ASP A 201 11.58 -12.29 -26.14
N SER A 202 12.26 -13.36 -26.50
CA SER A 202 13.03 -14.21 -25.58
C SER A 202 14.14 -13.44 -24.86
N LEU A 203 14.74 -12.45 -25.54
CA LEU A 203 15.77 -11.62 -24.96
C LEU A 203 15.19 -10.62 -23.96
N ALA A 204 14.02 -10.03 -24.27
CA ALA A 204 13.29 -9.19 -23.32
C ALA A 204 12.89 -9.97 -22.06
N ILE A 205 12.43 -11.20 -22.22
CA ILE A 205 12.08 -12.09 -21.09
C ILE A 205 13.33 -12.39 -20.23
N LYS A 206 14.47 -12.72 -20.87
CA LYS A 206 15.74 -12.92 -20.18
C LYS A 206 16.13 -11.70 -19.36
N ASN A 207 15.98 -10.51 -19.91
CA ASN A 207 16.25 -9.23 -19.24
C ASN A 207 15.35 -8.99 -18.06
N PHE A 208 14.06 -9.28 -18.21
CA PHE A 208 13.11 -9.21 -17.10
C PHE A 208 13.58 -10.08 -15.92
N PHE A 209 13.97 -11.34 -16.16
CA PHE A 209 14.45 -12.22 -15.11
C PHE A 209 15.75 -11.75 -14.47
N MET A 210 16.64 -11.11 -15.24
CA MET A 210 17.86 -10.50 -14.68
C MET A 210 17.51 -9.33 -13.75
N ILE A 211 16.58 -8.46 -14.16
CA ILE A 211 16.10 -7.34 -13.31
C ILE A 211 15.40 -7.89 -12.07
N TYR A 212 14.52 -8.87 -12.24
CA TYR A 212 13.84 -9.50 -11.13
C TYR A 212 14.83 -10.02 -10.09
N LYS A 213 15.78 -10.86 -10.52
CA LYS A 213 16.76 -11.50 -9.64
C LYS A 213 17.63 -10.46 -8.92
N ASN A 214 18.19 -9.50 -9.68
CA ASN A 214 19.26 -8.63 -9.16
C ASN A 214 18.71 -7.40 -8.42
N TYR A 215 17.47 -6.97 -8.71
CA TYR A 215 16.91 -5.75 -8.14
C TYR A 215 15.62 -5.99 -7.39
N ILE A 216 14.61 -6.61 -7.99
CA ILE A 216 13.29 -6.74 -7.37
C ILE A 216 13.35 -7.71 -6.19
N LYS A 217 13.87 -8.91 -6.40
CA LYS A 217 14.01 -9.93 -5.35
C LYS A 217 14.96 -9.49 -4.26
N THR A 218 16.14 -9.00 -4.64
CA THR A 218 17.12 -8.48 -3.68
C THR A 218 16.57 -7.36 -2.82
N SER A 219 15.85 -6.42 -3.43
CA SER A 219 15.20 -5.33 -2.71
C SER A 219 14.12 -5.84 -1.75
N TYR A 220 13.35 -6.83 -2.18
CA TYR A 220 12.35 -7.46 -1.32
C TYR A 220 12.99 -8.08 -0.08
N GLU A 221 14.00 -8.91 -0.26
CA GLU A 221 14.72 -9.59 0.81
C GLU A 221 15.43 -8.62 1.77
N GLN A 222 15.98 -7.52 1.24
CA GLN A 222 16.73 -6.55 2.05
C GLN A 222 15.88 -5.51 2.77
N TYR A 223 14.80 -5.06 2.13
CA TYR A 223 14.10 -3.86 2.58
C TYR A 223 12.61 -4.04 2.88
N ILE A 224 11.96 -5.07 2.33
CA ILE A 224 10.51 -5.24 2.44
C ILE A 224 10.19 -6.37 3.41
N GLU A 225 10.67 -7.56 3.15
CA GLU A 225 10.40 -8.74 3.97
C GLU A 225 10.80 -8.55 5.45
N PRO A 226 11.98 -7.98 5.77
CA PRO A 226 12.36 -7.74 7.16
C PRO A 226 11.39 -6.82 7.91
N THR A 227 10.62 -5.99 7.21
CA THR A 227 9.64 -5.09 7.85
C THR A 227 8.30 -5.76 8.19
N LYS A 228 8.12 -7.02 7.85
CA LYS A 228 6.91 -7.80 8.15
C LYS A 228 6.60 -7.81 9.65
N HIS A 229 7.62 -7.83 10.51
CA HIS A 229 7.46 -7.81 11.97
C HIS A 229 6.85 -6.50 12.51
N GLU A 230 6.88 -5.41 11.73
CA GLU A 230 6.25 -4.15 12.09
C GLU A 230 4.73 -4.17 11.85
N ALA A 231 4.24 -5.16 11.10
CA ALA A 231 2.83 -5.26 10.79
C ALA A 231 2.04 -5.82 11.98
N ARG A 232 0.86 -5.23 12.19
CA ARG A 232 -0.12 -5.74 13.15
C ARG A 232 -0.96 -6.88 12.57
N ILE A 233 -1.20 -6.82 11.26
CA ILE A 233 -1.94 -7.83 10.51
C ILE A 233 -1.07 -8.31 9.36
N ILE A 234 -0.92 -9.63 9.23
CA ILE A 234 -0.39 -10.27 8.04
C ILE A 234 -1.59 -10.78 7.27
N LEU A 235 -1.81 -10.21 6.07
CA LEU A 235 -2.93 -10.55 5.20
C LEU A 235 -2.43 -11.42 4.05
N PRO A 236 -2.74 -12.72 4.03
CA PRO A 236 -2.45 -13.57 2.88
C PRO A 236 -3.27 -13.11 1.67
N ASN A 237 -2.61 -12.81 0.55
CA ASN A 237 -3.31 -12.34 -0.65
C ASN A 237 -3.40 -13.41 -1.74
N TYR A 238 -3.95 -14.57 -1.40
CA TYR A 238 -4.32 -15.61 -2.37
C TYR A 238 -5.68 -15.36 -3.01
N THR A 239 -6.44 -14.42 -2.46
CA THR A 239 -7.87 -14.24 -2.62
C THR A 239 -8.25 -13.33 -3.77
N VAL A 240 -7.28 -12.66 -4.41
CA VAL A 240 -7.58 -11.74 -5.51
C VAL A 240 -7.29 -12.43 -6.83
N ARG A 241 -8.29 -13.09 -7.42
CA ARG A 241 -8.30 -13.51 -8.83
C ARG A 241 -9.00 -12.41 -9.65
N ASP A 242 -8.41 -12.02 -10.77
CA ASP A 242 -8.99 -11.25 -11.89
C ASP A 242 -10.10 -10.22 -11.54
N ASP A 243 -9.83 -9.26 -10.64
CA ASP A 243 -10.72 -8.16 -10.23
C ASP A 243 -11.78 -8.45 -9.17
N GLU A 244 -11.92 -9.69 -8.71
CA GLU A 244 -12.84 -10.04 -7.63
C GLU A 244 -12.08 -10.57 -6.42
N VAL A 245 -12.52 -10.18 -5.23
CA VAL A 245 -12.16 -10.87 -3.99
C VAL A 245 -12.82 -12.23 -4.05
N ILE A 246 -12.11 -13.30 -3.73
CA ILE A 246 -12.75 -14.61 -3.58
C ILE A 246 -13.82 -14.46 -2.51
N ASP A 247 -15.08 -14.62 -2.91
CA ASP A 247 -16.22 -14.66 -2.02
C ASP A 247 -15.93 -15.67 -0.88
N GLY A 248 -16.05 -15.21 0.38
CA GLY A 248 -15.87 -16.07 1.54
C GLY A 248 -14.48 -16.03 2.20
N ASP A 249 -13.58 -15.09 1.86
CA ASP A 249 -12.40 -14.84 2.70
C ASP A 249 -12.80 -14.11 3.99
N GLU A 250 -13.05 -14.89 5.04
CA GLU A 250 -13.45 -14.38 6.35
C GLU A 250 -12.47 -13.34 6.91
N THR A 251 -11.18 -13.44 6.57
CA THR A 251 -10.15 -12.50 7.04
C THR A 251 -10.33 -11.14 6.37
N PHE A 252 -10.56 -11.14 5.05
CA PHE A 252 -10.80 -9.90 4.30
C PHE A 252 -12.13 -9.26 4.69
N GLU A 253 -13.20 -10.03 4.80
CA GLU A 253 -14.51 -9.52 5.23
C GLU A 253 -14.44 -8.91 6.63
N SER A 254 -13.77 -9.58 7.57
CA SER A 254 -13.53 -9.08 8.92
C SER A 254 -12.75 -7.76 8.92
N LEU A 255 -11.73 -7.65 8.06
CA LEU A 255 -10.97 -6.40 7.89
C LEU A 255 -11.87 -5.27 7.37
N VAL A 256 -12.69 -5.52 6.35
CA VAL A 256 -13.63 -4.53 5.79
C VAL A 256 -14.64 -4.08 6.84
N LEU A 257 -15.23 -5.01 7.59
CA LEU A 257 -16.18 -4.70 8.65
C LEU A 257 -15.54 -3.85 9.77
N MET A 258 -14.32 -4.20 10.16
CA MET A 258 -13.53 -3.43 11.13
C MET A 258 -13.33 -1.99 10.66
N LEU A 259 -12.82 -1.81 9.44
CA LEU A 259 -12.53 -0.47 8.91
C LEU A 259 -13.81 0.35 8.72
N LYS A 260 -14.92 -0.25 8.28
CA LYS A 260 -16.23 0.40 8.23
C LYS A 260 -16.69 0.87 9.60
N SER A 261 -16.53 0.06 10.63
CA SER A 261 -16.91 0.41 12.01
C SER A 261 -16.11 1.61 12.52
N ILE A 262 -14.80 1.66 12.24
CA ILE A 262 -13.93 2.76 12.60
C ILE A 262 -14.39 4.07 11.92
N VAL A 263 -14.66 4.04 10.61
CA VAL A 263 -15.13 5.21 9.86
C VAL A 263 -16.49 5.69 10.36
N LYS A 264 -17.39 4.75 10.65
CA LYS A 264 -18.74 5.07 11.15
C LYS A 264 -18.70 5.78 12.52
N SER A 265 -17.86 5.31 13.44
CA SER A 265 -17.70 5.96 14.75
C SER A 265 -17.19 7.40 14.60
N ARG A 266 -16.23 7.64 13.69
CA ARG A 266 -15.70 8.99 13.42
C ARG A 266 -16.72 9.93 12.78
N ASN A 267 -17.59 9.41 11.91
CA ASN A 267 -18.62 10.20 11.25
C ASN A 267 -19.72 10.64 12.21
N SER A 268 -20.11 9.81 13.20
CA SER A 268 -21.04 10.19 14.25
C SER A 268 -20.48 11.31 15.12
N ASP A 269 -19.23 11.20 15.57
CA ASP A 269 -18.56 12.22 16.38
C ASP A 269 -18.45 13.58 15.65
N TYR A 270 -18.34 13.57 14.32
CA TYR A 270 -18.28 14.78 13.51
C TYR A 270 -19.67 15.47 13.39
N LYS A 271 -20.74 14.69 13.17
CA LYS A 271 -22.12 15.24 13.06
C LYS A 271 -22.59 15.84 14.38
N ASP A 272 -22.30 15.20 15.50
CA ASP A 272 -22.69 15.68 16.84
C ASP A 272 -22.00 17.01 17.21
N LYS A 273 -20.80 17.28 16.67
CA LYS A 273 -20.09 18.55 16.87
C LYS A 273 -20.51 19.66 15.89
N ALA A 274 -20.99 19.29 14.70
CA ALA A 274 -21.44 20.25 13.70
C ALA A 274 -22.85 20.83 14.02
N HIS A 275 -23.61 20.17 14.89
CA HIS A 275 -24.88 20.64 15.43
C HIS A 275 -24.88 20.56 16.95
N PRO A 276 -24.23 21.50 17.67
CA PRO A 276 -24.48 21.64 19.09
C PRO A 276 -25.97 21.98 19.22
N SER A 277 -26.76 21.03 19.72
CA SER A 277 -28.15 21.25 20.06
C SER A 277 -28.23 22.46 20.97
N ASN A 278 -28.84 23.55 20.46
CA ASN A 278 -29.30 24.63 21.30
C ASN A 278 -30.23 24.01 22.38
N LYS A 279 -29.71 23.90 23.58
CA LYS A 279 -30.51 23.74 24.81
C LYS A 279 -30.35 24.96 25.67
#